data_b7b2bc8d29be28b26f51e78a742381e8
#
_entry.id   b7b2bc8d29be28b26f51e78a742381e8
#
_cell.length_a   1.000
_cell.length_b   1.000
_cell.length_c   1.000
_cell.angle_alpha   90.00
_cell.angle_beta   90.00
_cell.angle_gamma   90.00
#
_symmetry.space_group_name_H-M   'P 1'
#
loop_
_entity.id
_entity.type
_entity.pdbx_description
1 polymer ?
#
loop_
_entity_poly.entity_id
_entity_poly.type
_entity_poly.pdbx_seq_one_letter_code
_entity_poly.pdbx_strand_id
1 'polypeptide(L)'
;MPETIVIIGAGQAGAQAVQSLRAEGFDGPITMVGDEAYPPYQRPPLSKAYLLGTFERPRLFLKADNYYAETGCELLLNTSARAIHRAERTVELTDGRKLAYDKLLLTTGARVRKLKCPGADLPGIHYLKTIADVDGLQAVFQPGKRIAIVGGGYIGLEVAAVAAKRGLDVTVFEAMDRLMARAVSPQLSSFYAAEHEKAGVKLKLRTGVEAFEGNGKVERIIAGGQAYDADIVLVGIGVVPCDELAIHAGLASEDGIVVDRNARTGDPHIWAAGDCTRHVGREGHSLRLECVQNAIDQAKHAALAMVGKPKTYSEVPWFWSDQYDLKLQIAGLARPSDTLVLRGDPQQRKFAVFHLRDGVVAAVEAVNAAPEYLMGKKWVGEGKKIAPQTLADTSIPMKQMT
;
A
#
# COMPACT_ATOMS: atom_id res chain seq x y z
N MET A 1 8.31 3.10 37.76
CA MET A 1 9.16 2.95 36.54
C MET A 1 8.43 3.71 35.44
N PRO A 2 9.12 4.31 34.49
CA PRO A 2 8.45 4.90 33.34
C PRO A 2 7.69 3.83 32.56
N GLU A 3 6.53 4.20 31.97
CA GLU A 3 5.75 3.29 31.11
C GLU A 3 6.61 2.77 29.94
N THR A 4 6.44 1.52 29.57
CA THR A 4 7.17 0.86 28.47
C THR A 4 6.25 0.64 27.29
N ILE A 5 6.71 1.02 26.09
CA ILE A 5 5.99 0.78 24.83
C ILE A 5 6.73 -0.27 24.00
N VAL A 6 5.99 -1.28 23.53
CA VAL A 6 6.47 -2.25 22.53
C VAL A 6 5.72 -2.01 21.23
N ILE A 7 6.47 -1.97 20.10
CA ILE A 7 5.92 -1.81 18.75
C ILE A 7 6.29 -3.06 17.94
N ILE A 8 5.29 -3.76 17.41
CA ILE A 8 5.50 -4.93 16.56
C ILE A 8 5.28 -4.59 15.10
N GLY A 9 6.36 -4.57 14.34
CA GLY A 9 6.42 -4.17 12.94
C GLY A 9 7.30 -2.94 12.73
N ALA A 10 8.47 -3.12 12.09
CA ALA A 10 9.43 -2.06 11.78
C ALA A 10 9.22 -1.51 10.35
N GLY A 11 7.96 -1.17 10.01
CA GLY A 11 7.59 -0.53 8.74
C GLY A 11 7.29 0.96 8.88
N GLN A 12 6.57 1.52 7.89
CA GLN A 12 6.19 2.95 7.84
C GLN A 12 5.44 3.40 9.09
N ALA A 13 4.45 2.61 9.54
CA ALA A 13 3.64 2.96 10.72
C ALA A 13 4.46 2.89 12.01
N GLY A 14 5.31 1.86 12.17
CA GLY A 14 6.18 1.73 13.35
C GLY A 14 7.17 2.88 13.47
N ALA A 15 7.85 3.25 12.38
CA ALA A 15 8.76 4.40 12.34
C ALA A 15 8.05 5.72 12.67
N GLN A 16 6.85 5.92 12.12
CA GLN A 16 6.04 7.11 12.43
C GLN A 16 5.59 7.14 13.88
N ALA A 17 5.23 5.99 14.44
CA ALA A 17 4.83 5.90 15.85
C ALA A 17 5.97 6.32 16.80
N VAL A 18 7.20 5.81 16.59
CA VAL A 18 8.37 6.23 17.37
C VAL A 18 8.55 7.75 17.30
N GLN A 19 8.54 8.31 16.08
CA GLN A 19 8.67 9.75 15.89
C GLN A 19 7.58 10.54 16.62
N SER A 20 6.32 10.09 16.53
CA SER A 20 5.18 10.79 17.11
C SER A 20 5.18 10.70 18.63
N LEU A 21 5.47 9.52 19.20
CA LEU A 21 5.59 9.34 20.64
C LEU A 21 6.63 10.30 21.25
N ARG A 22 7.81 10.41 20.63
CA ARG A 22 8.86 11.33 21.10
C ARG A 22 8.46 12.80 20.94
N ALA A 23 7.83 13.15 19.81
CA ALA A 23 7.33 14.51 19.57
C ALA A 23 6.24 14.94 20.57
N GLU A 24 5.44 13.98 21.06
CA GLU A 24 4.39 14.21 22.04
C GLU A 24 4.88 14.16 23.51
N GLY A 25 6.18 13.96 23.72
CA GLY A 25 6.83 14.03 25.02
C GLY A 25 6.88 12.70 25.79
N PHE A 26 6.65 11.58 25.13
CA PHE A 26 6.88 10.28 25.76
C PHE A 26 8.39 10.03 25.91
N ASP A 27 8.88 9.88 27.13
CA ASP A 27 10.30 9.72 27.51
C ASP A 27 10.65 8.28 27.96
N GLY A 28 9.65 7.42 28.14
CA GLY A 28 9.81 6.02 28.53
C GLY A 28 10.50 5.15 27.47
N PRO A 29 10.88 3.91 27.83
CA PRO A 29 11.48 2.96 26.89
C PRO A 29 10.55 2.61 25.75
N ILE A 30 11.11 2.54 24.52
CA ILE A 30 10.42 2.02 23.33
C ILE A 30 11.27 0.88 22.76
N THR A 31 10.65 -0.28 22.56
CA THR A 31 11.27 -1.39 21.79
C THR A 31 10.46 -1.63 20.53
N MET A 32 11.09 -1.57 19.36
CA MET A 32 10.46 -1.86 18.07
C MET A 32 11.03 -3.16 17.47
N VAL A 33 10.14 -4.09 17.11
CA VAL A 33 10.48 -5.42 16.59
C VAL A 33 10.17 -5.48 15.11
N GLY A 34 11.12 -5.95 14.29
CA GLY A 34 10.96 -6.15 12.85
C GLY A 34 11.53 -7.47 12.35
N ASP A 35 10.82 -8.13 11.46
CA ASP A 35 11.18 -9.42 10.87
C ASP A 35 12.21 -9.31 9.73
N GLU A 36 12.40 -8.13 9.17
CA GLU A 36 13.40 -7.86 8.13
C GLU A 36 14.76 -7.46 8.73
N ALA A 37 15.82 -7.62 7.93
CA ALA A 37 17.20 -7.26 8.31
C ALA A 37 17.49 -5.75 8.28
N TYR A 38 16.54 -4.95 7.87
CA TYR A 38 16.71 -3.52 7.60
C TYR A 38 15.90 -2.66 8.58
N PRO A 39 16.41 -1.48 8.98
CA PRO A 39 15.61 -0.50 9.68
C PRO A 39 14.42 -0.06 8.79
N PRO A 40 13.40 0.60 9.37
CA PRO A 40 12.23 1.03 8.61
C PRO A 40 12.58 1.81 7.35
N TYR A 41 11.96 1.42 6.23
CA TYR A 41 12.22 1.99 4.91
C TYR A 41 10.92 2.23 4.12
N GLN A 42 11.00 3.11 3.11
CA GLN A 42 9.91 3.43 2.20
C GLN A 42 9.76 2.33 1.13
N ARG A 43 8.54 1.75 1.03
CA ARG A 43 8.25 0.70 0.05
C ARG A 43 7.90 1.20 -1.35
N PRO A 44 7.32 2.41 -1.57
CA PRO A 44 6.94 2.85 -2.91
C PRO A 44 8.04 2.84 -3.96
N PRO A 45 9.32 3.11 -3.66
CA PRO A 45 10.39 3.02 -4.66
C PRO A 45 10.68 1.59 -5.14
N LEU A 46 10.28 0.56 -4.39
CA LEU A 46 10.60 -0.84 -4.66
C LEU A 46 10.06 -1.32 -6.01
N SER A 47 8.86 -0.90 -6.41
CA SER A 47 8.25 -1.22 -7.71
C SER A 47 8.63 -0.25 -8.84
N LYS A 48 9.44 0.77 -8.54
CA LYS A 48 9.75 1.91 -9.43
C LYS A 48 11.26 2.12 -9.57
N ALA A 49 11.75 3.22 -9.03
CA ALA A 49 13.13 3.69 -9.19
C ALA A 49 14.16 2.73 -8.58
N TYR A 50 13.84 2.04 -7.49
CA TYR A 50 14.73 1.04 -6.91
C TYR A 50 14.83 -0.20 -7.82
N LEU A 51 13.71 -0.74 -8.31
CA LEU A 51 13.71 -1.85 -9.29
C LEU A 51 14.41 -1.45 -10.60
N LEU A 52 14.24 -0.19 -11.03
CA LEU A 52 14.92 0.34 -12.20
C LEU A 52 16.44 0.45 -12.02
N GLY A 53 16.93 0.47 -10.78
CA GLY A 53 18.36 0.64 -10.45
C GLY A 53 18.83 2.10 -10.43
N THR A 54 17.90 3.07 -10.40
CA THR A 54 18.18 4.52 -10.35
C THR A 54 18.01 5.13 -8.96
N PHE A 55 17.70 4.32 -7.97
CA PHE A 55 17.52 4.74 -6.58
C PHE A 55 18.36 3.84 -5.67
N GLU A 56 19.33 4.41 -4.98
CA GLU A 56 20.26 3.67 -4.13
C GLU A 56 19.61 3.22 -2.81
N ARG A 57 20.03 2.04 -2.30
CA ARG A 57 19.49 1.44 -1.07
C ARG A 57 19.50 2.37 0.15
N PRO A 58 20.56 3.12 0.48
CA PRO A 58 20.56 4.01 1.64
C PRO A 58 19.44 5.05 1.61
N ARG A 59 19.00 5.48 0.42
CA ARG A 59 17.92 6.43 0.25
C ARG A 59 16.52 5.83 0.52
N LEU A 60 16.40 4.52 0.62
CA LEU A 60 15.16 3.87 1.02
C LEU A 60 14.84 4.12 2.48
N PHE A 61 15.82 4.20 3.36
CA PHE A 61 15.61 4.29 4.80
C PHE A 61 14.86 5.56 5.19
N LEU A 62 13.87 5.42 6.10
CA LEU A 62 13.02 6.52 6.54
C LEU A 62 13.76 7.50 7.46
N LYS A 63 14.80 7.02 8.13
CA LYS A 63 15.60 7.78 9.11
C LYS A 63 17.08 7.47 8.92
N ALA A 64 17.92 8.36 9.41
CA ALA A 64 19.37 8.09 9.52
C ALA A 64 19.66 6.89 10.43
N ASP A 65 20.80 6.23 10.25
CA ASP A 65 21.15 4.97 10.92
C ASP A 65 21.13 5.07 12.45
N ASN A 66 21.55 6.23 13.00
CA ASN A 66 21.62 6.49 14.44
C ASN A 66 20.27 6.96 15.05
N TYR A 67 19.28 7.28 14.27
CA TYR A 67 18.04 7.90 14.73
C TYR A 67 17.34 7.13 15.86
N TYR A 68 17.22 5.80 15.72
CA TYR A 68 16.53 4.98 16.73
C TYR A 68 17.29 4.96 18.04
N ALA A 69 18.59 4.83 18.01
CA ALA A 69 19.45 4.91 19.21
C ALA A 69 19.38 6.29 19.88
N GLU A 70 19.48 7.37 19.10
CA GLU A 70 19.40 8.75 19.59
C GLU A 70 18.04 9.08 20.20
N THR A 71 16.98 8.48 19.69
CA THR A 71 15.62 8.64 20.24
C THR A 71 15.31 7.65 21.35
N GLY A 72 16.26 6.84 21.82
CA GLY A 72 16.05 5.85 22.87
C GLY A 72 15.04 4.77 22.47
N CYS A 73 15.01 4.40 21.20
CA CYS A 73 14.23 3.29 20.69
C CYS A 73 15.17 2.10 20.43
N GLU A 74 14.99 1.02 21.18
CA GLU A 74 15.65 -0.25 20.89
C GLU A 74 15.02 -0.88 19.63
N LEU A 75 15.84 -1.12 18.60
CA LEU A 75 15.40 -1.72 17.35
C LEU A 75 15.86 -3.17 17.25
N LEU A 76 14.93 -4.12 17.31
CA LEU A 76 15.19 -5.56 17.21
C LEU A 76 14.81 -6.03 15.79
N LEU A 77 15.82 -6.17 14.92
CA LEU A 77 15.66 -6.65 13.54
C LEU A 77 15.85 -8.17 13.45
N ASN A 78 15.49 -8.76 12.30
CA ASN A 78 15.48 -10.22 12.07
C ASN A 78 14.73 -11.00 13.16
N THR A 79 13.72 -10.40 13.77
CA THR A 79 13.01 -10.96 14.90
C THR A 79 11.52 -10.71 14.74
N SER A 80 10.72 -11.74 14.96
CA SER A 80 9.25 -11.66 14.88
C SER A 80 8.61 -11.88 16.26
N ALA A 81 7.44 -11.28 16.47
CA ALA A 81 6.59 -11.65 17.60
C ALA A 81 5.87 -12.96 17.30
N ARG A 82 5.88 -13.88 18.27
CA ARG A 82 5.25 -15.19 18.18
C ARG A 82 3.88 -15.21 18.86
N ALA A 83 3.76 -14.59 20.03
CA ALA A 83 2.53 -14.57 20.81
C ALA A 83 2.41 -13.29 21.65
N ILE A 84 1.17 -12.88 21.94
CA ILE A 84 0.84 -11.81 22.89
C ILE A 84 0.11 -12.45 24.06
N HIS A 85 0.66 -12.32 25.27
CA HIS A 85 0.05 -12.76 26.52
C HIS A 85 -0.57 -11.55 27.22
N ARG A 86 -1.86 -11.31 26.96
CA ARG A 86 -2.57 -10.08 27.37
C ARG A 86 -2.68 -9.94 28.90
N ALA A 87 -2.91 -11.05 29.61
CA ALA A 87 -3.03 -11.02 31.07
C ALA A 87 -1.72 -10.63 31.76
N GLU A 88 -0.58 -11.13 31.24
CA GLU A 88 0.77 -10.83 31.74
C GLU A 88 1.35 -9.56 31.11
N ARG A 89 0.70 -8.99 30.11
CA ARG A 89 1.22 -7.87 29.30
C ARG A 89 2.62 -8.12 28.78
N THR A 90 2.81 -9.28 28.13
CA THR A 90 4.09 -9.64 27.51
C THR A 90 3.91 -10.05 26.06
N VAL A 91 4.94 -9.77 25.25
CA VAL A 91 5.08 -10.30 23.87
C VAL A 91 6.21 -11.31 23.85
N GLU A 92 5.94 -12.52 23.39
CA GLU A 92 6.95 -13.56 23.16
C GLU A 92 7.49 -13.41 21.74
N LEU A 93 8.82 -13.40 21.62
CA LEU A 93 9.52 -13.34 20.34
C LEU A 93 9.93 -14.72 19.85
N THR A 94 10.23 -14.83 18.56
CA THR A 94 10.65 -16.09 17.92
C THR A 94 11.99 -16.64 18.44
N ASP A 95 12.83 -15.78 19.02
CA ASP A 95 14.10 -16.15 19.66
C ASP A 95 13.94 -16.52 21.15
N GLY A 96 12.70 -16.59 21.66
CA GLY A 96 12.38 -16.98 23.03
C GLY A 96 12.38 -15.85 24.05
N ARG A 97 12.82 -14.63 23.70
CA ARG A 97 12.72 -13.45 24.58
C ARG A 97 11.26 -13.10 24.84
N LYS A 98 10.98 -12.57 26.04
CA LYS A 98 9.69 -11.98 26.38
C LYS A 98 9.88 -10.49 26.70
N LEU A 99 9.11 -9.65 26.03
CA LEU A 99 9.09 -8.20 26.24
C LEU A 99 7.85 -7.84 27.04
N ALA A 100 8.03 -7.27 28.22
CA ALA A 100 6.93 -6.70 28.98
C ALA A 100 6.52 -5.34 28.38
N TYR A 101 5.23 -5.00 28.42
CA TYR A 101 4.71 -3.73 27.95
C TYR A 101 3.64 -3.16 28.89
N ASP A 102 3.60 -1.85 29.02
CA ASP A 102 2.45 -1.12 29.52
C ASP A 102 1.48 -0.80 28.37
N LYS A 103 2.04 -0.52 27.18
CA LYS A 103 1.30 -0.26 25.96
C LYS A 103 1.94 -1.01 24.78
N LEU A 104 1.10 -1.64 23.95
CA LEU A 104 1.52 -2.38 22.76
C LEU A 104 0.92 -1.74 21.51
N LEU A 105 1.74 -1.53 20.49
CA LEU A 105 1.30 -1.08 19.17
C LEU A 105 1.60 -2.13 18.09
N LEU A 106 0.57 -2.62 17.42
CA LEU A 106 0.68 -3.55 16.31
C LEU A 106 0.74 -2.78 14.98
N THR A 107 1.86 -2.86 14.28
CA THR A 107 2.10 -2.26 12.97
C THR A 107 2.61 -3.30 11.98
N THR A 108 2.04 -4.50 12.07
CA THR A 108 2.46 -5.71 11.33
C THR A 108 2.22 -5.63 9.83
N GLY A 109 1.43 -4.63 9.37
CA GLY A 109 1.21 -4.36 7.97
C GLY A 109 0.44 -5.48 7.24
N ALA A 110 0.86 -5.78 6.02
CA ALA A 110 0.25 -6.80 5.17
C ALA A 110 1.32 -7.58 4.41
N ARG A 111 1.03 -8.82 4.03
CA ARG A 111 1.88 -9.67 3.18
C ARG A 111 1.24 -9.89 1.82
N VAL A 112 2.06 -10.24 0.83
CA VAL A 112 1.58 -10.55 -0.52
C VAL A 112 0.63 -11.75 -0.50
N ARG A 113 -0.43 -11.66 -1.29
CA ARG A 113 -1.33 -12.77 -1.55
C ARG A 113 -0.64 -13.75 -2.52
N LYS A 114 -0.41 -14.98 -2.07
CA LYS A 114 0.16 -16.03 -2.93
C LYS A 114 -0.91 -16.72 -3.76
N LEU A 115 -0.57 -17.06 -5.00
CA LEU A 115 -1.41 -17.94 -5.82
C LEU A 115 -1.40 -19.36 -5.25
N LYS A 116 -2.56 -20.01 -5.36
CA LYS A 116 -2.75 -21.42 -4.99
C LYS A 116 -3.20 -22.18 -6.25
N CYS A 117 -2.26 -22.44 -7.14
CA CYS A 117 -2.49 -23.23 -8.35
C CYS A 117 -1.30 -24.17 -8.60
N PRO A 118 -1.43 -25.19 -9.47
CA PRO A 118 -0.32 -26.06 -9.83
C PRO A 118 0.90 -25.27 -10.28
N GLY A 119 2.08 -25.65 -9.79
CA GLY A 119 3.35 -25.02 -10.13
C GLY A 119 3.63 -23.66 -9.48
N ALA A 120 2.79 -23.18 -8.55
CA ALA A 120 2.96 -21.86 -7.92
C ALA A 120 4.24 -21.73 -7.06
N ASP A 121 4.90 -22.83 -6.74
CA ASP A 121 6.14 -22.87 -5.99
C ASP A 121 7.40 -23.04 -6.85
N LEU A 122 7.26 -23.04 -8.17
CA LEU A 122 8.40 -23.17 -9.08
C LEU A 122 9.35 -21.98 -8.93
N PRO A 123 10.69 -22.20 -8.93
CA PRO A 123 11.67 -21.13 -9.05
C PRO A 123 11.40 -20.22 -10.26
N GLY A 124 11.68 -18.92 -10.12
CA GLY A 124 11.39 -17.93 -11.17
C GLY A 124 10.01 -17.26 -11.05
N ILE A 125 9.21 -17.68 -10.05
CA ILE A 125 7.99 -16.96 -9.66
C ILE A 125 8.34 -16.01 -8.52
N HIS A 126 8.13 -14.72 -8.74
CA HIS A 126 8.47 -13.65 -7.83
C HIS A 126 7.23 -12.96 -7.28
N TYR A 127 7.36 -12.43 -6.10
CA TYR A 127 6.44 -11.49 -5.45
C TYR A 127 7.22 -10.21 -5.15
N LEU A 128 6.55 -9.11 -4.86
CA LEU A 128 7.21 -7.84 -4.55
C LEU A 128 6.61 -7.21 -3.30
N LYS A 129 7.38 -7.17 -2.21
CA LYS A 129 7.03 -6.51 -0.95
C LYS A 129 8.26 -5.94 -0.24
N THR A 130 9.41 -6.63 -0.30
CA THR A 130 10.62 -6.34 0.48
C THR A 130 11.79 -5.93 -0.41
N ILE A 131 12.85 -5.38 0.19
CA ILE A 131 14.12 -5.11 -0.51
C ILE A 131 14.68 -6.40 -1.11
N ALA A 132 14.64 -7.50 -0.37
CA ALA A 132 15.16 -8.79 -0.83
C ALA A 132 14.41 -9.32 -2.07
N ASP A 133 13.07 -9.12 -2.12
CA ASP A 133 12.29 -9.48 -3.32
C ASP A 133 12.76 -8.72 -4.55
N VAL A 134 13.03 -7.42 -4.39
CA VAL A 134 13.46 -6.56 -5.51
C VAL A 134 14.91 -6.87 -5.92
N ASP A 135 15.80 -7.12 -4.98
CA ASP A 135 17.18 -7.52 -5.29
C ASP A 135 17.19 -8.82 -6.11
N GLY A 136 16.35 -9.81 -5.72
CA GLY A 136 16.18 -11.04 -6.49
C GLY A 136 15.59 -10.82 -7.88
N LEU A 137 14.62 -9.90 -8.00
CA LEU A 137 14.00 -9.57 -9.28
C LEU A 137 14.95 -8.78 -10.20
N GLN A 138 15.71 -7.83 -9.67
CA GLN A 138 16.72 -7.08 -10.43
C GLN A 138 17.77 -7.98 -11.09
N ALA A 139 18.19 -9.04 -10.40
CA ALA A 139 19.20 -9.98 -10.89
C ALA A 139 18.77 -10.71 -12.19
N VAL A 140 17.45 -10.89 -12.38
CA VAL A 140 16.89 -11.59 -13.55
C VAL A 140 16.30 -10.65 -14.60
N PHE A 141 16.17 -9.34 -14.32
CA PHE A 141 15.66 -8.34 -15.26
C PHE A 141 16.68 -8.00 -16.34
N GLN A 142 16.71 -8.79 -17.41
CA GLN A 142 17.60 -8.60 -18.55
C GLN A 142 16.81 -8.30 -19.82
N PRO A 143 17.29 -7.40 -20.70
CA PRO A 143 16.65 -7.12 -21.99
C PRO A 143 16.39 -8.39 -22.80
N GLY A 144 15.23 -8.44 -23.46
CA GLY A 144 14.80 -9.57 -24.29
C GLY A 144 14.20 -10.76 -23.51
N LYS A 145 14.25 -10.76 -22.16
CA LYS A 145 13.54 -11.76 -21.36
C LYS A 145 12.04 -11.52 -21.38
N ARG A 146 11.28 -12.61 -21.38
CA ARG A 146 9.81 -12.60 -21.32
C ARG A 146 9.39 -12.57 -19.84
N ILE A 147 8.67 -11.53 -19.45
CA ILE A 147 8.08 -11.47 -18.11
C ILE A 147 6.55 -11.55 -18.21
N ALA A 148 5.98 -12.49 -17.46
CA ALA A 148 4.55 -12.60 -17.24
C ALA A 148 4.21 -11.95 -15.88
N ILE A 149 3.35 -10.94 -15.90
CA ILE A 149 2.87 -10.25 -14.69
C ILE A 149 1.43 -10.67 -14.44
N VAL A 150 1.18 -11.27 -13.29
CA VAL A 150 -0.14 -11.73 -12.87
C VAL A 150 -0.77 -10.70 -11.94
N GLY A 151 -1.81 -10.02 -12.43
CA GLY A 151 -2.51 -8.93 -11.77
C GLY A 151 -2.22 -7.57 -12.38
N GLY A 152 -3.24 -6.93 -12.92
CA GLY A 152 -3.25 -5.58 -13.48
C GLY A 152 -3.57 -4.48 -12.47
N GLY A 153 -3.16 -4.66 -11.20
CA GLY A 153 -3.23 -3.63 -10.15
C GLY A 153 -2.03 -2.69 -10.19
N TYR A 154 -1.96 -1.73 -9.23
CA TYR A 154 -0.90 -0.72 -9.19
C TYR A 154 0.51 -1.31 -9.24
N ILE A 155 0.84 -2.26 -8.37
CA ILE A 155 2.19 -2.83 -8.29
C ILE A 155 2.56 -3.58 -9.58
N GLY A 156 1.62 -4.39 -10.11
CA GLY A 156 1.84 -5.11 -11.38
C GLY A 156 2.14 -4.16 -12.53
N LEU A 157 1.38 -3.06 -12.64
CA LEU A 157 1.55 -2.07 -13.71
C LEU A 157 2.80 -1.20 -13.53
N GLU A 158 3.16 -0.84 -12.29
CA GLU A 158 4.43 -0.16 -12.01
C GLU A 158 5.63 -1.01 -12.42
N VAL A 159 5.59 -2.31 -12.10
CA VAL A 159 6.64 -3.25 -12.55
C VAL A 159 6.59 -3.45 -14.05
N ALA A 160 5.41 -3.51 -14.67
CA ALA A 160 5.28 -3.59 -16.14
C ALA A 160 5.95 -2.39 -16.83
N ALA A 161 5.74 -1.18 -16.29
CA ALA A 161 6.37 0.04 -16.81
C ALA A 161 7.91 0.00 -16.68
N VAL A 162 8.43 -0.48 -15.54
CA VAL A 162 9.87 -0.65 -15.34
C VAL A 162 10.43 -1.73 -16.27
N ALA A 163 9.76 -2.87 -16.38
CA ALA A 163 10.17 -4.00 -17.24
C ALA A 163 10.23 -3.59 -18.71
N ALA A 164 9.19 -2.91 -19.23
CA ALA A 164 9.15 -2.38 -20.58
C ALA A 164 10.31 -1.38 -20.82
N LYS A 165 10.56 -0.47 -19.87
CA LYS A 165 11.69 0.48 -19.93
C LYS A 165 13.05 -0.22 -19.93
N ARG A 166 13.16 -1.39 -19.30
CA ARG A 166 14.36 -2.23 -19.29
C ARG A 166 14.48 -3.14 -20.52
N GLY A 167 13.53 -3.08 -21.46
CA GLY A 167 13.54 -3.85 -22.71
C GLY A 167 13.14 -5.33 -22.56
N LEU A 168 12.36 -5.66 -21.52
CA LEU A 168 11.75 -6.99 -21.41
C LEU A 168 10.51 -7.09 -22.32
N ASP A 169 10.18 -8.30 -22.79
CA ASP A 169 8.89 -8.60 -23.41
C ASP A 169 7.84 -8.84 -22.32
N VAL A 170 6.93 -7.89 -22.15
CA VAL A 170 6.01 -7.85 -21.01
C VAL A 170 4.62 -8.29 -21.41
N THR A 171 4.06 -9.26 -20.69
CA THR A 171 2.64 -9.63 -20.76
C THR A 171 2.00 -9.53 -19.38
N VAL A 172 0.91 -8.78 -19.28
CA VAL A 172 0.11 -8.65 -18.04
C VAL A 172 -1.16 -9.49 -18.19
N PHE A 173 -1.40 -10.39 -17.23
CA PHE A 173 -2.61 -11.19 -17.11
C PHE A 173 -3.49 -10.63 -16.02
N GLU A 174 -4.71 -10.21 -16.35
CA GLU A 174 -5.70 -9.67 -15.43
C GLU A 174 -7.02 -10.45 -15.54
N ALA A 175 -7.47 -11.00 -14.42
CA ALA A 175 -8.70 -11.79 -14.36
C ALA A 175 -9.98 -10.94 -14.57
N MET A 176 -9.89 -9.65 -14.19
CA MET A 176 -10.99 -8.70 -14.38
C MET A 176 -11.03 -8.21 -15.83
N ASP A 177 -12.10 -7.53 -16.18
CA ASP A 177 -12.34 -6.98 -17.52
C ASP A 177 -11.55 -5.71 -17.85
N ARG A 178 -10.91 -5.11 -16.85
CA ARG A 178 -10.10 -3.87 -16.98
C ARG A 178 -9.00 -3.77 -15.94
N LEU A 179 -7.95 -3.01 -16.25
CA LEU A 179 -6.86 -2.72 -15.33
C LEU A 179 -7.35 -1.93 -14.10
N MET A 180 -6.76 -2.17 -12.95
CA MET A 180 -7.07 -1.46 -11.69
C MET A 180 -8.58 -1.40 -11.37
N ALA A 181 -9.34 -2.42 -11.78
CA ALA A 181 -10.81 -2.44 -11.76
C ALA A 181 -11.44 -2.09 -10.40
N ARG A 182 -10.75 -2.42 -9.31
CA ARG A 182 -11.20 -2.14 -7.93
C ARG A 182 -10.74 -0.80 -7.37
N ALA A 183 -9.93 -0.06 -8.13
CA ALA A 183 -9.19 1.07 -7.58
C ALA A 183 -9.42 2.39 -8.31
N VAL A 184 -9.77 2.35 -9.61
CA VAL A 184 -9.96 3.57 -10.42
C VAL A 184 -11.19 3.48 -11.31
N SER A 185 -11.62 4.63 -11.83
CA SER A 185 -12.71 4.75 -12.80
C SER A 185 -12.41 4.00 -14.11
N PRO A 186 -13.45 3.64 -14.90
CA PRO A 186 -13.26 3.06 -16.23
C PRO A 186 -12.44 3.95 -17.17
N GLN A 187 -12.59 5.27 -17.07
CA GLN A 187 -11.83 6.25 -17.86
C GLN A 187 -10.31 6.11 -17.59
N LEU A 188 -9.91 6.04 -16.33
CA LEU A 188 -8.51 5.84 -15.98
C LEU A 188 -8.00 4.46 -16.38
N SER A 189 -8.82 3.40 -16.19
CA SER A 189 -8.45 2.06 -16.64
C SER A 189 -8.14 2.04 -18.13
N SER A 190 -9.00 2.62 -18.96
CA SER A 190 -8.81 2.67 -20.42
C SER A 190 -7.59 3.50 -20.81
N PHE A 191 -7.38 4.64 -20.13
CA PHE A 191 -6.21 5.48 -20.35
C PHE A 191 -4.90 4.71 -20.07
N TYR A 192 -4.79 4.07 -18.91
CA TYR A 192 -3.60 3.32 -18.54
C TYR A 192 -3.39 2.09 -19.42
N ALA A 193 -4.47 1.41 -19.85
CA ALA A 193 -4.36 0.30 -20.82
C ALA A 193 -3.69 0.78 -22.12
N ALA A 194 -4.18 1.88 -22.71
CA ALA A 194 -3.61 2.47 -23.92
C ALA A 194 -2.14 2.89 -23.74
N GLU A 195 -1.76 3.49 -22.60
CA GLU A 195 -0.38 3.89 -22.33
C GLU A 195 0.57 2.68 -22.17
N HIS A 196 0.09 1.58 -21.55
CA HIS A 196 0.86 0.33 -21.46
C HIS A 196 1.02 -0.33 -22.82
N GLU A 197 -0.05 -0.44 -23.62
CA GLU A 197 0.00 -0.98 -24.98
C GLU A 197 0.92 -0.17 -25.89
N LYS A 198 0.87 1.16 -25.80
CA LYS A 198 1.79 2.07 -26.50
C LYS A 198 3.25 1.84 -26.12
N ALA A 199 3.51 1.43 -24.88
CA ALA A 199 4.85 1.07 -24.42
C ALA A 199 5.26 -0.37 -24.78
N GLY A 200 4.44 -1.11 -25.54
CA GLY A 200 4.70 -2.47 -26.00
C GLY A 200 4.28 -3.57 -25.00
N VAL A 201 3.59 -3.22 -23.94
CA VAL A 201 3.06 -4.22 -22.98
C VAL A 201 1.84 -4.91 -23.57
N LYS A 202 1.83 -6.25 -23.55
CA LYS A 202 0.71 -7.07 -23.99
C LYS A 202 -0.26 -7.25 -22.82
N LEU A 203 -1.53 -6.85 -22.98
CA LEU A 203 -2.57 -6.99 -21.98
C LEU A 203 -3.49 -8.18 -22.29
N LYS A 204 -3.67 -9.07 -21.32
CA LYS A 204 -4.59 -10.21 -21.36
C LYS A 204 -5.64 -10.00 -20.27
N LEU A 205 -6.69 -9.25 -20.59
CA LEU A 205 -7.83 -9.00 -19.70
C LEU A 205 -8.80 -10.21 -19.71
N ARG A 206 -9.60 -10.36 -18.66
CA ARG A 206 -10.50 -11.52 -18.43
C ARG A 206 -9.77 -12.85 -18.51
N THR A 207 -8.48 -12.86 -18.13
CA THR A 207 -7.60 -14.01 -18.27
C THR A 207 -6.97 -14.34 -16.94
N GLY A 208 -7.58 -15.26 -16.22
CA GLY A 208 -7.06 -15.80 -14.96
C GLY A 208 -5.95 -16.80 -15.19
N VAL A 209 -4.98 -16.84 -14.29
CA VAL A 209 -3.90 -17.82 -14.32
C VAL A 209 -4.35 -19.11 -13.63
N GLU A 210 -4.12 -20.24 -14.29
CA GLU A 210 -4.58 -21.58 -13.90
C GLU A 210 -3.44 -22.43 -13.36
N ALA A 211 -2.24 -22.32 -13.96
CA ALA A 211 -1.07 -23.10 -13.58
C ALA A 211 0.23 -22.44 -14.06
N PHE A 212 1.34 -22.89 -13.47
CA PHE A 212 2.69 -22.64 -13.98
C PHE A 212 3.32 -24.00 -14.34
N GLU A 213 4.10 -24.01 -15.41
CA GLU A 213 4.79 -25.23 -15.87
C GLU A 213 6.26 -24.95 -16.16
N GLY A 214 7.09 -25.98 -15.99
CA GLY A 214 8.51 -25.95 -16.30
C GLY A 214 9.28 -27.11 -15.68
N ASN A 215 10.51 -27.28 -16.10
CA ASN A 215 11.41 -28.30 -15.57
C ASN A 215 12.45 -27.66 -14.63
N GLY A 216 12.19 -27.76 -13.32
CA GLY A 216 13.06 -27.18 -12.28
C GLY A 216 12.93 -25.65 -12.07
N LYS A 217 12.30 -24.92 -12.99
CA LYS A 217 11.93 -23.52 -12.91
C LYS A 217 10.71 -23.23 -13.80
N VAL A 218 10.07 -22.08 -13.62
CA VAL A 218 8.98 -21.64 -14.50
C VAL A 218 9.51 -21.43 -15.92
N GLU A 219 8.78 -21.97 -16.92
CA GLU A 219 9.06 -21.81 -18.34
C GLU A 219 7.83 -21.28 -19.09
N ARG A 220 6.62 -21.50 -18.54
CA ARG A 220 5.37 -21.01 -19.10
C ARG A 220 4.28 -20.87 -18.04
N ILE A 221 3.29 -20.07 -18.41
CA ILE A 221 2.08 -19.83 -17.64
C ILE A 221 0.88 -20.36 -18.42
N ILE A 222 -0.03 -21.06 -17.77
CA ILE A 222 -1.30 -21.47 -18.33
C ILE A 222 -2.36 -20.49 -17.86
N ALA A 223 -3.00 -19.82 -18.82
CA ALA A 223 -3.99 -18.79 -18.53
C ALA A 223 -5.06 -18.75 -19.64
N GLY A 224 -6.34 -18.77 -19.25
CA GLY A 224 -7.46 -18.82 -20.19
C GLY A 224 -7.41 -20.04 -21.13
N GLY A 225 -6.95 -21.17 -20.61
CA GLY A 225 -6.79 -22.41 -21.38
C GLY A 225 -5.64 -22.41 -22.42
N GLN A 226 -4.76 -21.42 -22.41
CA GLN A 226 -3.63 -21.29 -23.33
C GLN A 226 -2.29 -21.24 -22.59
N ALA A 227 -1.24 -21.75 -23.20
CA ALA A 227 0.13 -21.68 -22.70
C ALA A 227 0.85 -20.43 -23.24
N TYR A 228 1.53 -19.71 -22.36
CA TYR A 228 2.35 -18.55 -22.70
C TYR A 228 3.73 -18.76 -22.10
N ASP A 229 4.75 -18.69 -22.93
CA ASP A 229 6.13 -18.80 -22.46
C ASP A 229 6.52 -17.62 -21.57
N ALA A 230 7.23 -17.90 -20.49
CA ALA A 230 7.72 -16.90 -19.55
C ALA A 230 9.06 -17.32 -18.95
N ASP A 231 10.04 -16.42 -18.97
CA ASP A 231 11.34 -16.62 -18.31
C ASP A 231 11.30 -16.15 -16.85
N ILE A 232 10.39 -15.22 -16.55
CA ILE A 232 10.17 -14.58 -15.24
C ILE A 232 8.67 -14.45 -15.03
N VAL A 233 8.20 -14.72 -13.83
CA VAL A 233 6.82 -14.45 -13.43
C VAL A 233 6.84 -13.50 -12.21
N LEU A 234 6.04 -12.43 -12.27
CA LEU A 234 5.73 -11.61 -11.11
C LEU A 234 4.25 -11.77 -10.75
N VAL A 235 3.95 -12.07 -9.49
CA VAL A 235 2.58 -12.18 -8.99
C VAL A 235 2.25 -10.97 -8.12
N GLY A 236 1.28 -10.16 -8.58
CA GLY A 236 0.82 -8.94 -7.92
C GLY A 236 -0.72 -8.89 -7.77
N ILE A 237 -1.31 -9.89 -7.10
CA ILE A 237 -2.77 -10.06 -6.95
C ILE A 237 -3.34 -9.47 -5.65
N GLY A 238 -2.62 -8.55 -5.04
CA GLY A 238 -2.97 -7.87 -3.80
C GLY A 238 -2.28 -8.44 -2.58
N VAL A 239 -2.71 -7.98 -1.41
CA VAL A 239 -2.14 -8.35 -0.11
C VAL A 239 -3.22 -8.87 0.83
N VAL A 240 -2.79 -9.45 1.96
CA VAL A 240 -3.64 -9.82 3.09
C VAL A 240 -3.05 -9.19 4.36
N PRO A 241 -3.87 -8.70 5.30
CA PRO A 241 -3.37 -8.12 6.54
C PRO A 241 -2.60 -9.18 7.35
N CYS A 242 -1.57 -8.75 8.06
CA CYS A 242 -0.86 -9.59 9.02
C CYS A 242 -1.51 -9.42 10.41
N ASP A 243 -2.65 -10.05 10.61
CA ASP A 243 -3.50 -9.92 11.80
C ASP A 243 -3.53 -11.19 12.68
N GLU A 244 -2.79 -12.24 12.30
CA GLU A 244 -2.79 -13.52 12.99
C GLU A 244 -2.37 -13.41 14.47
N LEU A 245 -1.35 -12.55 14.75
CA LEU A 245 -0.87 -12.31 16.10
C LEU A 245 -1.98 -11.75 17.00
N ALA A 246 -2.80 -10.85 16.47
CA ALA A 246 -3.94 -10.26 17.17
C ALA A 246 -5.07 -11.29 17.36
N ILE A 247 -5.37 -12.08 16.32
CA ILE A 247 -6.38 -13.15 16.37
C ILE A 247 -6.02 -14.18 17.44
N HIS A 248 -4.77 -14.66 17.46
CA HIS A 248 -4.31 -15.64 18.45
C HIS A 248 -4.32 -15.08 19.88
N ALA A 249 -4.20 -13.76 20.03
CA ALA A 249 -4.36 -13.08 21.31
C ALA A 249 -5.84 -12.82 21.69
N GLY A 250 -6.80 -13.24 20.88
CA GLY A 250 -8.23 -13.02 21.14
C GLY A 250 -8.70 -11.59 20.92
N LEU A 251 -8.00 -10.82 20.08
CA LEU A 251 -8.44 -9.50 19.61
C LEU A 251 -9.36 -9.66 18.40
N ALA A 252 -10.34 -8.78 18.25
CA ALA A 252 -11.24 -8.79 17.11
C ALA A 252 -10.49 -8.46 15.81
N SER A 253 -10.69 -9.29 14.77
CA SER A 253 -10.22 -9.06 13.42
C SER A 253 -11.29 -9.42 12.40
N GLU A 254 -11.44 -8.58 11.38
CA GLU A 254 -12.35 -8.75 10.24
C GLU A 254 -11.64 -8.20 8.99
N ASP A 255 -10.89 -9.05 8.28
CA ASP A 255 -9.98 -8.61 7.21
C ASP A 255 -9.08 -7.45 7.70
N GLY A 256 -8.46 -7.64 8.88
CA GLY A 256 -7.63 -6.69 9.60
C GLY A 256 -8.09 -6.46 11.04
N ILE A 257 -7.15 -6.09 11.90
CA ILE A 257 -7.37 -5.84 13.33
C ILE A 257 -8.37 -4.70 13.51
N VAL A 258 -9.49 -4.99 14.17
CA VAL A 258 -10.54 -3.99 14.41
C VAL A 258 -10.07 -2.97 15.43
N VAL A 259 -10.07 -1.69 15.03
CA VAL A 259 -9.70 -0.57 15.90
C VAL A 259 -10.75 0.54 15.87
N ASP A 260 -10.80 1.29 16.97
CA ASP A 260 -11.62 2.50 17.05
C ASP A 260 -10.95 3.68 16.30
N ARG A 261 -11.57 4.85 16.34
CA ARG A 261 -11.04 6.07 15.70
C ARG A 261 -9.78 6.65 16.37
N ASN A 262 -9.34 6.07 17.47
CA ASN A 262 -8.09 6.39 18.16
C ASN A 262 -7.04 5.29 17.94
N ALA A 263 -7.25 4.43 16.95
CA ALA A 263 -6.42 3.27 16.63
C ALA A 263 -6.32 2.23 17.77
N ARG A 264 -7.22 2.25 18.78
CA ARG A 264 -7.22 1.33 19.91
C ARG A 264 -8.06 0.10 19.58
N THR A 265 -7.56 -1.09 19.95
CA THR A 265 -8.29 -2.36 19.86
C THR A 265 -9.33 -2.49 20.99
N GLY A 266 -9.99 -3.65 21.09
CA GLY A 266 -10.83 -3.97 22.23
C GLY A 266 -10.07 -4.15 23.56
N ASP A 267 -8.73 -4.17 23.55
CA ASP A 267 -7.90 -4.18 24.72
C ASP A 267 -7.40 -2.75 25.04
N PRO A 268 -7.55 -2.26 26.31
CA PRO A 268 -7.17 -0.89 26.66
C PRO A 268 -5.67 -0.61 26.57
N HIS A 269 -4.84 -1.65 26.48
CA HIS A 269 -3.37 -1.56 26.42
C HIS A 269 -2.81 -1.83 25.04
N ILE A 270 -3.67 -2.12 24.03
CA ILE A 270 -3.22 -2.53 22.70
C ILE A 270 -3.84 -1.64 21.62
N TRP A 271 -3.00 -1.05 20.79
CA TRP A 271 -3.33 -0.27 19.60
C TRP A 271 -2.86 -0.98 18.34
N ALA A 272 -3.41 -0.61 17.18
CA ALA A 272 -2.87 -1.06 15.90
C ALA A 272 -2.97 0.06 14.84
N ALA A 273 -2.04 0.08 13.87
CA ALA A 273 -1.99 1.09 12.82
C ALA A 273 -1.43 0.56 11.49
N GLY A 274 -1.89 1.13 10.39
CA GLY A 274 -1.45 0.81 9.02
C GLY A 274 -2.26 -0.31 8.38
N ASP A 275 -1.67 -0.98 7.37
CA ASP A 275 -2.34 -1.94 6.48
C ASP A 275 -2.95 -3.14 7.21
N CYS A 276 -2.50 -3.45 8.44
CA CYS A 276 -3.03 -4.52 9.26
C CYS A 276 -4.37 -4.19 9.95
N THR A 277 -4.87 -2.95 9.84
CA THR A 277 -6.04 -2.49 10.59
C THR A 277 -7.29 -2.36 9.76
N ARG A 278 -8.43 -2.57 10.43
CA ARG A 278 -9.76 -2.22 9.96
C ARG A 278 -10.38 -1.20 10.92
N HIS A 279 -10.81 -0.07 10.39
CA HIS A 279 -11.32 1.05 11.19
C HIS A 279 -12.56 1.69 10.57
N VAL A 280 -13.27 2.48 11.35
CA VAL A 280 -14.41 3.26 10.86
C VAL A 280 -13.90 4.55 10.21
N GLY A 281 -14.05 4.65 8.91
CA GLY A 281 -13.68 5.85 8.14
C GLY A 281 -14.62 7.03 8.38
N ARG A 282 -14.34 8.15 7.68
CA ARG A 282 -15.09 9.42 7.78
C ARG A 282 -16.58 9.25 7.54
N GLU A 283 -16.96 8.42 6.56
CA GLU A 283 -18.35 8.18 6.15
C GLU A 283 -19.09 7.18 7.05
N GLY A 284 -18.49 6.75 8.16
CA GLY A 284 -19.08 5.81 9.10
C GLY A 284 -19.03 4.33 8.68
N HIS A 285 -18.41 4.02 7.54
CA HIS A 285 -18.22 2.64 7.08
C HIS A 285 -16.91 2.06 7.55
N SER A 286 -16.92 0.77 7.88
CA SER A 286 -15.70 0.01 8.19
C SER A 286 -14.89 -0.23 6.92
N LEU A 287 -13.58 0.04 6.97
CA LEU A 287 -12.67 -0.09 5.82
C LEU A 287 -11.23 -0.41 6.25
N ARG A 288 -10.47 -0.98 5.33
CA ARG A 288 -9.03 -1.20 5.44
C ARG A 288 -8.34 -0.43 4.32
N LEU A 289 -7.32 0.36 4.65
CA LEU A 289 -6.57 1.19 3.71
C LEU A 289 -5.12 0.74 3.65
N GLU A 290 -4.68 0.35 2.46
CA GLU A 290 -3.32 -0.10 2.14
C GLU A 290 -2.54 1.04 1.51
N CYS A 291 -2.17 2.06 2.28
CA CYS A 291 -1.41 3.19 1.74
C CYS A 291 -0.51 3.85 2.79
N VAL A 292 0.57 4.46 2.30
CA VAL A 292 1.56 5.17 3.13
C VAL A 292 0.91 6.25 3.99
N GLN A 293 -0.05 6.99 3.43
CA GLN A 293 -0.74 8.05 4.17
C GLN A 293 -1.49 7.49 5.38
N ASN A 294 -2.28 6.41 5.20
CA ASN A 294 -2.99 5.78 6.31
C ASN A 294 -2.03 5.25 7.38
N ALA A 295 -0.93 4.61 6.96
CA ALA A 295 0.09 4.10 7.88
C ALA A 295 0.71 5.23 8.73
N ILE A 296 0.98 6.40 8.12
CA ILE A 296 1.51 7.57 8.80
C ILE A 296 0.47 8.18 9.74
N ASP A 297 -0.71 8.50 9.22
CA ASP A 297 -1.68 9.30 9.98
C ASP A 297 -2.33 8.47 11.10
N GLN A 298 -2.61 7.19 10.85
CA GLN A 298 -3.13 6.31 11.89
C GLN A 298 -2.11 6.06 13.00
N ALA A 299 -0.81 5.93 12.66
CA ALA A 299 0.25 5.82 13.66
C ALA A 299 0.40 7.09 14.53
N LYS A 300 0.21 8.29 13.95
CA LYS A 300 0.16 9.55 14.72
C LYS A 300 -1.00 9.54 15.72
N HIS A 301 -2.19 9.12 15.29
CA HIS A 301 -3.37 9.05 16.14
C HIS A 301 -3.23 8.00 17.24
N ALA A 302 -2.62 6.84 16.93
CA ALA A 302 -2.26 5.84 17.93
C ALA A 302 -1.30 6.41 18.97
N ALA A 303 -0.23 7.07 18.55
CA ALA A 303 0.74 7.70 19.45
C ALA A 303 0.10 8.75 20.38
N LEU A 304 -0.74 9.64 19.84
CA LEU A 304 -1.51 10.61 20.62
C LEU A 304 -2.40 9.92 21.66
N ALA A 305 -3.13 8.86 21.26
CA ALA A 305 -3.98 8.12 22.20
C ALA A 305 -3.17 7.41 23.28
N MET A 306 -2.01 6.85 22.94
CA MET A 306 -1.11 6.17 23.87
C MET A 306 -0.54 7.12 24.93
N VAL A 307 -0.34 8.40 24.60
CA VAL A 307 0.13 9.42 25.58
C VAL A 307 -1.01 10.19 26.26
N GLY A 308 -2.26 9.71 26.15
CA GLY A 308 -3.41 10.33 26.81
C GLY A 308 -3.97 11.59 26.13
N LYS A 309 -3.61 11.84 24.87
CA LYS A 309 -4.09 12.97 24.04
C LYS A 309 -4.90 12.50 22.83
N PRO A 310 -5.95 11.67 22.98
CA PRO A 310 -6.64 11.04 21.85
C PRO A 310 -7.23 12.10 20.90
N LYS A 311 -7.06 11.87 19.60
CA LYS A 311 -7.67 12.66 18.53
C LYS A 311 -8.34 11.73 17.55
N THR A 312 -9.61 11.99 17.23
CA THR A 312 -10.38 11.16 16.30
C THR A 312 -9.75 11.15 14.90
N TYR A 313 -9.43 9.97 14.39
CA TYR A 313 -8.97 9.79 13.02
C TYR A 313 -10.09 10.04 12.01
N SER A 314 -9.93 11.03 11.15
CA SER A 314 -10.91 11.43 10.14
C SER A 314 -10.26 11.98 8.87
N GLU A 315 -9.01 11.60 8.60
CA GLU A 315 -8.26 12.11 7.46
C GLU A 315 -8.90 11.70 6.13
N VAL A 316 -8.74 12.53 5.10
CA VAL A 316 -9.14 12.20 3.74
C VAL A 316 -8.15 11.18 3.20
N PRO A 317 -8.57 9.95 2.84
CA PRO A 317 -7.67 8.99 2.23
C PRO A 317 -7.10 9.55 0.94
N TRP A 318 -5.81 9.30 0.70
CA TRP A 318 -5.20 9.62 -0.56
C TRP A 318 -4.10 8.61 -0.91
N PHE A 319 -3.87 8.45 -2.22
CA PHE A 319 -2.93 7.49 -2.79
C PHE A 319 -2.27 8.07 -4.03
N TRP A 320 -1.13 7.52 -4.41
CA TRP A 320 -0.48 7.84 -5.69
C TRP A 320 0.14 6.61 -6.33
N SER A 321 0.32 6.68 -7.65
CA SER A 321 1.10 5.72 -8.43
C SER A 321 1.84 6.46 -9.53
N ASP A 322 3.12 6.12 -9.72
CA ASP A 322 3.93 6.64 -10.81
C ASP A 322 4.22 5.50 -11.78
N GLN A 323 3.76 5.64 -13.02
CA GLN A 323 3.98 4.68 -14.11
C GLN A 323 4.49 5.45 -15.32
N TYR A 324 5.65 5.08 -15.87
CA TYR A 324 6.34 5.88 -16.88
C TYR A 324 6.66 7.30 -16.38
N ASP A 325 6.13 8.31 -17.07
CA ASP A 325 6.14 9.74 -16.71
C ASP A 325 4.77 10.24 -16.22
N LEU A 326 3.85 9.32 -15.92
CA LEU A 326 2.50 9.61 -15.47
C LEU A 326 2.43 9.60 -13.95
N LYS A 327 1.98 10.70 -13.36
CA LYS A 327 1.68 10.83 -11.94
C LYS A 327 0.17 10.70 -11.74
N LEU A 328 -0.25 9.55 -11.22
CA LEU A 328 -1.61 9.36 -10.73
C LEU A 328 -1.67 9.78 -9.27
N GLN A 329 -2.63 10.63 -8.94
CA GLN A 329 -2.94 11.03 -7.57
C GLN A 329 -4.45 10.88 -7.34
N ILE A 330 -4.82 10.22 -6.24
CA ILE A 330 -6.21 9.94 -5.89
C ILE A 330 -6.47 10.49 -4.50
N ALA A 331 -7.62 11.12 -4.28
CA ALA A 331 -8.11 11.49 -2.96
C ALA A 331 -9.58 11.14 -2.82
N GLY A 332 -9.99 10.73 -1.61
CA GLY A 332 -11.34 10.23 -1.34
C GLY A 332 -11.53 8.76 -1.68
N LEU A 333 -12.76 8.29 -1.58
CA LEU A 333 -13.15 6.90 -1.84
C LEU A 333 -14.29 6.87 -2.87
N ALA A 334 -13.95 6.45 -4.08
CA ALA A 334 -14.90 6.27 -5.18
C ALA A 334 -15.83 5.10 -4.93
N ARG A 335 -17.08 5.21 -5.43
CA ARG A 335 -18.05 4.11 -5.50
C ARG A 335 -18.54 3.91 -6.92
N PRO A 336 -18.91 2.70 -7.32
CA PRO A 336 -19.42 2.45 -8.68
C PRO A 336 -20.68 3.28 -9.04
N SER A 337 -21.45 3.71 -8.04
CA SER A 337 -22.65 4.52 -8.20
C SER A 337 -22.39 6.02 -8.32
N ASP A 338 -21.17 6.49 -8.13
CA ASP A 338 -20.86 7.91 -8.21
C ASP A 338 -21.00 8.42 -9.66
N THR A 339 -21.48 9.64 -9.82
CA THR A 339 -21.47 10.33 -11.12
C THR A 339 -20.07 10.78 -11.46
N LEU A 340 -19.56 10.39 -12.65
CA LEU A 340 -18.22 10.71 -13.09
C LEU A 340 -18.20 11.99 -13.92
N VAL A 341 -17.29 12.89 -13.60
CA VAL A 341 -17.07 14.13 -14.35
C VAL A 341 -15.61 14.20 -14.78
N LEU A 342 -15.38 14.15 -16.09
CA LEU A 342 -14.05 14.33 -16.68
C LEU A 342 -13.75 15.82 -16.80
N ARG A 343 -12.56 16.21 -16.35
CA ARG A 343 -12.00 17.55 -16.51
C ARG A 343 -10.60 17.46 -17.13
N GLY A 344 -10.33 18.21 -18.17
CA GLY A 344 -9.09 18.16 -18.94
C GLY A 344 -9.17 17.15 -20.09
N ASP A 345 -8.01 16.79 -20.65
CA ASP A 345 -7.94 16.00 -21.87
C ASP A 345 -7.00 14.80 -21.69
N PRO A 346 -7.51 13.56 -21.72
CA PRO A 346 -6.69 12.35 -21.67
C PRO A 346 -5.68 12.26 -22.83
N GLN A 347 -5.97 12.83 -24.00
CA GLN A 347 -5.04 12.80 -25.14
C GLN A 347 -3.79 13.68 -24.86
N GLN A 348 -3.95 14.74 -24.08
CA GLN A 348 -2.85 15.57 -23.60
C GLN A 348 -2.17 14.99 -22.34
N ARG A 349 -2.62 13.82 -21.86
CA ARG A 349 -2.10 13.15 -20.65
C ARG A 349 -2.16 14.03 -19.41
N LYS A 350 -3.15 14.96 -19.36
CA LYS A 350 -3.39 15.90 -18.26
C LYS A 350 -4.89 16.06 -18.03
N PHE A 351 -5.43 15.35 -17.06
CA PHE A 351 -6.85 15.34 -16.76
C PHE A 351 -7.14 14.86 -15.35
N ALA A 352 -8.38 15.04 -14.89
CA ALA A 352 -8.90 14.46 -13.66
C ALA A 352 -10.31 13.92 -13.89
N VAL A 353 -10.65 12.86 -13.15
CA VAL A 353 -12.02 12.33 -13.03
C VAL A 353 -12.49 12.61 -11.61
N PHE A 354 -13.54 13.41 -11.48
CA PHE A 354 -14.22 13.66 -10.21
C PHE A 354 -15.37 12.69 -10.05
N HIS A 355 -15.53 12.19 -8.83
CA HIS A 355 -16.63 11.33 -8.42
C HIS A 355 -17.58 12.15 -7.58
N LEU A 356 -18.82 12.28 -8.04
CA LEU A 356 -19.87 13.01 -7.33
C LEU A 356 -20.91 12.04 -6.75
N ARG A 357 -21.13 12.14 -5.45
CA ARG A 357 -22.16 11.40 -4.71
C ARG A 357 -23.20 12.39 -4.21
N ASP A 358 -24.41 12.33 -4.74
CA ASP A 358 -25.48 13.30 -4.44
C ASP A 358 -25.05 14.76 -4.65
N GLY A 359 -24.23 15.00 -5.69
CA GLY A 359 -23.65 16.30 -6.02
C GLY A 359 -22.46 16.73 -5.16
N VAL A 360 -22.08 15.93 -4.16
CA VAL A 360 -20.88 16.17 -3.32
C VAL A 360 -19.65 15.53 -3.95
N VAL A 361 -18.52 16.23 -3.96
CA VAL A 361 -17.23 15.66 -4.39
C VAL A 361 -16.79 14.59 -3.40
N ALA A 362 -16.91 13.32 -3.79
CA ALA A 362 -16.58 12.15 -2.97
C ALA A 362 -15.15 11.63 -3.20
N ALA A 363 -14.66 11.76 -4.44
CA ALA A 363 -13.28 11.43 -4.78
C ALA A 363 -12.81 12.20 -6.01
N VAL A 364 -11.49 12.23 -6.21
CA VAL A 364 -10.82 12.74 -7.41
C VAL A 364 -9.67 11.81 -7.78
N GLU A 365 -9.55 11.51 -9.06
CA GLU A 365 -8.47 10.76 -9.68
C GLU A 365 -7.79 11.69 -10.70
N ALA A 366 -6.55 12.07 -10.50
CA ALA A 366 -5.86 13.06 -11.31
C ALA A 366 -4.58 12.47 -11.93
N VAL A 367 -4.43 12.60 -13.24
CA VAL A 367 -3.23 12.24 -13.99
C VAL A 367 -2.53 13.51 -14.43
N ASN A 368 -1.29 13.74 -13.96
CA ASN A 368 -0.49 14.93 -14.24
C ASN A 368 -1.24 16.27 -14.00
N ALA A 369 -2.26 16.26 -13.13
CA ALA A 369 -3.19 17.36 -12.88
C ALA A 369 -3.20 17.73 -11.38
N ALA A 370 -2.05 18.21 -10.89
CA ALA A 370 -1.86 18.52 -9.48
C ALA A 370 -2.84 19.58 -8.91
N PRO A 371 -3.22 20.65 -9.63
CA PRO A 371 -4.24 21.58 -9.14
C PRO A 371 -5.59 20.90 -8.88
N GLU A 372 -6.03 20.03 -9.80
CA GLU A 372 -7.27 19.26 -9.70
C GLU A 372 -7.23 18.31 -8.49
N TYR A 373 -6.10 17.62 -8.29
CA TYR A 373 -5.91 16.78 -7.13
C TYR A 373 -5.97 17.56 -5.81
N LEU A 374 -5.21 18.66 -5.70
CA LEU A 374 -5.13 19.43 -4.45
C LEU A 374 -6.49 20.02 -4.05
N MET A 375 -7.19 20.63 -5.04
CA MET A 375 -8.52 21.18 -4.80
C MET A 375 -9.55 20.08 -4.57
N GLY A 376 -9.51 19.00 -5.34
CA GLY A 376 -10.38 17.85 -5.15
C GLY A 376 -10.25 17.24 -3.76
N LYS A 377 -9.00 17.03 -3.27
CA LYS A 377 -8.75 16.56 -1.90
C LYS A 377 -9.35 17.50 -0.85
N LYS A 378 -9.20 18.82 -1.03
CA LYS A 378 -9.80 19.82 -0.15
C LYS A 378 -11.33 19.69 -0.14
N TRP A 379 -11.95 19.63 -1.31
CA TRP A 379 -13.41 19.53 -1.45
C TRP A 379 -13.99 18.23 -0.89
N VAL A 380 -13.29 17.11 -1.07
CA VAL A 380 -13.63 15.86 -0.38
C VAL A 380 -13.63 16.06 1.14
N GLY A 381 -12.61 16.77 1.65
CA GLY A 381 -12.51 17.08 3.08
C GLY A 381 -13.66 17.95 3.60
N GLU A 382 -14.11 18.89 2.79
CA GLU A 382 -15.18 19.86 3.11
C GLU A 382 -16.60 19.33 2.80
N GLY A 383 -16.74 18.21 2.08
CA GLY A 383 -18.03 17.72 1.60
C GLY A 383 -18.67 18.68 0.60
N LYS A 384 -17.86 19.29 -0.29
CA LYS A 384 -18.30 20.37 -1.17
C LYS A 384 -19.21 19.88 -2.29
N LYS A 385 -20.30 20.58 -2.55
CA LYS A 385 -21.17 20.39 -3.72
C LYS A 385 -20.71 21.30 -4.86
N ILE A 386 -20.51 20.73 -6.05
CA ILE A 386 -20.18 21.47 -7.27
C ILE A 386 -20.95 20.88 -8.43
N ALA A 387 -21.52 21.76 -9.25
CA ALA A 387 -22.27 21.32 -10.43
C ALA A 387 -21.32 20.60 -11.43
N PRO A 388 -21.76 19.47 -12.04
CA PRO A 388 -20.94 18.72 -13.00
C PRO A 388 -20.40 19.58 -14.15
N GLN A 389 -21.22 20.48 -14.67
CA GLN A 389 -20.85 21.38 -15.79
C GLN A 389 -19.72 22.33 -15.39
N THR A 390 -19.77 22.88 -14.16
CA THR A 390 -18.71 23.75 -13.62
C THR A 390 -17.41 22.98 -13.44
N LEU A 391 -17.48 21.73 -12.93
CA LEU A 391 -16.30 20.86 -12.80
C LEU A 391 -15.67 20.53 -14.15
N ALA A 392 -16.45 20.25 -15.17
CA ALA A 392 -15.98 19.87 -16.50
C ALA A 392 -15.32 21.05 -17.23
N ASP A 393 -15.75 22.29 -16.94
CA ASP A 393 -15.30 23.50 -17.65
C ASP A 393 -13.87 23.89 -17.26
N THR A 394 -12.90 23.60 -18.14
CA THR A 394 -11.49 23.93 -17.93
C THR A 394 -11.17 25.42 -18.01
N SER A 395 -12.07 26.25 -18.53
CA SER A 395 -11.92 27.70 -18.55
C SER A 395 -12.07 28.34 -17.17
N ILE A 396 -12.76 27.64 -16.25
CA ILE A 396 -12.96 28.09 -14.87
C ILE A 396 -11.78 27.56 -14.02
N PRO A 397 -10.92 28.42 -13.47
CA PRO A 397 -9.84 27.98 -12.59
C PRO A 397 -10.37 27.27 -11.34
N MET A 398 -9.71 26.19 -10.89
CA MET A 398 -10.12 25.40 -9.73
C MET A 398 -10.36 26.25 -8.47
N LYS A 399 -9.56 27.29 -8.25
CA LYS A 399 -9.66 28.19 -7.09
C LYS A 399 -10.91 29.09 -7.12
N GLN A 400 -11.55 29.25 -8.27
CA GLN A 400 -12.73 30.10 -8.44
C GLN A 400 -14.06 29.30 -8.33
N MET A 401 -13.98 27.99 -8.27
CA MET A 401 -15.13 27.14 -8.04
C MET A 401 -15.52 27.20 -6.56
N THR A 402 -16.37 28.12 -6.22
CA THR A 402 -16.88 28.35 -4.84
C THR A 402 -18.13 27.56 -4.53
#